data_48c6bd1473647201587e0ff383224fc1
#
_entry.id   48c6bd1473647201587e0ff383224fc1
#
_cell.length_a   1.000
_cell.length_b   1.000
_cell.length_c   1.000
_cell.angle_alpha   90.00
_cell.angle_beta   90.00
_cell.angle_gamma   90.00
#
_symmetry.space_group_name_H-M   'P 1'
#
loop_
_entity.id
_entity.type
_entity.pdbx_description
1 polymer ?
#
loop_
_entity_poly.entity_id
_entity_poly.type
_entity_poly.pdbx_seq_one_letter_code
_entity_poly.pdbx_strand_id
1 'polypeptide(L)'
;QQENNHIVYQSGTSKRLVYDPAKGALDYENYVGRSDNFNYQQIFGHIYNQLASTSIPLDSLRYDSYNGKSESITYRSFVEGFPIFNDDGYGTVQIQNNHDGAERYHFSTYSLQVPVPVSNKKNVLPSSAVVFNGLRSVNKLKEVTGIRIGNQWKTDQNAKTVTLTPTYYIHYRNSWEN
;
A
#
# COMPACT_ATOMS: atom_id res chain seq x y z
N GLN A 1 -16.44 17.50 11.27
CA GLN A 1 -16.37 18.69 10.38
C GLN A 1 -16.11 18.22 8.95
N GLN A 2 -16.61 18.93 7.98
CA GLN A 2 -16.36 18.66 6.57
C GLN A 2 -15.44 19.74 6.03
N GLU A 3 -14.27 19.35 5.55
CA GLU A 3 -13.26 20.25 4.97
C GLU A 3 -12.91 19.75 3.57
N ASN A 4 -13.13 20.57 2.54
CA ASN A 4 -12.76 20.26 1.16
C ASN A 4 -13.19 18.85 0.67
N ASN A 5 -14.44 18.47 0.92
CA ASN A 5 -14.99 17.14 0.65
C ASN A 5 -14.41 15.98 1.49
N HIS A 6 -13.56 16.27 2.46
CA HIS A 6 -13.09 15.27 3.44
C HIS A 6 -13.93 15.33 4.71
N ILE A 7 -14.05 14.18 5.36
CA ILE A 7 -14.69 14.09 6.67
C ILE A 7 -13.60 14.04 7.73
N VAL A 8 -13.56 15.04 8.61
CA VAL A 8 -12.51 15.17 9.63
C VAL A 8 -13.12 14.90 11.01
N TYR A 9 -12.51 13.97 11.74
CA TYR A 9 -12.76 13.70 13.14
C TYR A 9 -11.52 14.07 13.95
N GLN A 10 -11.74 14.79 15.06
CA GLN A 10 -10.66 15.18 15.95
C GLN A 10 -11.07 14.86 17.39
N SER A 11 -10.13 14.29 18.14
CA SER A 11 -10.29 14.01 19.56
C SER A 11 -9.15 14.65 20.34
N GLY A 12 -9.47 15.74 21.05
CA GLY A 12 -8.48 16.59 21.70
C GLY A 12 -7.52 17.22 20.69
N THR A 13 -6.28 17.42 21.10
CA THR A 13 -5.19 17.95 20.27
C THR A 13 -4.28 16.86 19.70
N SER A 14 -4.46 15.62 20.15
CA SER A 14 -3.50 14.54 19.87
C SER A 14 -3.96 13.55 18.81
N LYS A 15 -5.24 13.51 18.47
CA LYS A 15 -5.76 12.52 17.52
C LYS A 15 -6.58 13.19 16.42
N ARG A 16 -6.22 12.90 15.19
CA ARG A 16 -6.93 13.39 14.00
C ARG A 16 -7.14 12.25 13.02
N LEU A 17 -8.35 12.15 12.49
CA LEU A 17 -8.70 11.19 11.45
C LEU A 17 -9.35 11.94 10.30
N VAL A 18 -8.85 11.71 9.09
CA VAL A 18 -9.36 12.30 7.86
C VAL A 18 -9.80 11.17 6.93
N TYR A 19 -11.04 11.21 6.52
CA TYR A 19 -11.57 10.27 5.53
C TYR A 19 -11.84 10.99 4.22
N ASP A 20 -11.26 10.48 3.14
CA ASP A 20 -11.53 10.89 1.76
C ASP A 20 -12.49 9.89 1.11
N PRO A 21 -13.80 10.23 1.03
CA PRO A 21 -14.79 9.31 0.46
C PRO A 21 -14.60 9.08 -1.05
N ALA A 22 -13.97 10.01 -1.77
CA ALA A 22 -13.73 9.88 -3.20
C ALA A 22 -12.66 8.83 -3.50
N LYS A 23 -11.67 8.71 -2.61
CA LYS A 23 -10.58 7.74 -2.73
C LYS A 23 -10.76 6.51 -1.85
N GLY A 24 -11.75 6.50 -0.95
CA GLY A 24 -11.86 5.47 0.07
C GLY A 24 -10.61 5.39 0.96
N ALA A 25 -9.92 6.50 1.14
CA ALA A 25 -8.70 6.60 1.92
C ALA A 25 -8.98 7.18 3.30
N LEU A 26 -8.23 6.69 4.28
CA LEU A 26 -8.34 7.10 5.67
C LEU A 26 -6.93 7.39 6.19
N ASP A 27 -6.72 8.63 6.61
CA ASP A 27 -5.51 9.07 7.26
C ASP A 27 -5.77 9.27 8.75
N TYR A 28 -4.99 8.59 9.58
CA TYR A 28 -5.05 8.73 11.02
C TYR A 28 -3.72 9.21 11.56
N GLU A 29 -3.77 10.25 12.38
CA GLU A 29 -2.61 10.83 13.06
C GLU A 29 -2.83 10.75 14.57
N ASN A 30 -1.83 10.25 15.27
CA ASN A 30 -1.82 10.15 16.73
C ASN A 30 -0.53 10.71 17.27
N TYR A 31 -0.63 11.75 18.08
CA TYR A 31 0.52 12.34 18.74
C TYR A 31 0.80 11.60 20.04
N VAL A 32 1.86 10.81 20.07
CA VAL A 32 2.24 9.94 21.20
C VAL A 32 3.42 10.48 22.01
N GLY A 33 3.98 11.60 21.57
CA GLY A 33 5.21 12.15 22.13
C GLY A 33 6.47 11.55 21.48
N ARG A 34 7.58 12.24 21.67
CA ARG A 34 8.86 11.86 21.06
C ARG A 34 9.37 10.57 21.67
N SER A 35 9.58 9.55 20.85
CA SER A 35 10.27 8.32 21.24
C SER A 35 11.56 8.23 20.43
N ASP A 36 12.69 8.27 21.12
CA ASP A 36 14.01 8.14 20.49
C ASP A 36 14.39 6.70 20.16
N ASN A 37 13.56 5.73 20.57
CA ASN A 37 13.81 4.31 20.35
C ASN A 37 12.70 3.68 19.50
N PHE A 38 12.99 3.55 18.20
CA PHE A 38 12.14 2.82 17.28
C PHE A 38 12.36 1.31 17.47
N ASN A 39 11.49 0.67 18.26
CA ASN A 39 11.51 -0.78 18.40
C ASN A 39 10.51 -1.41 17.43
N TYR A 40 11.01 -1.99 16.35
CA TYR A 40 10.19 -2.62 15.30
C TYR A 40 9.21 -3.66 15.85
N GLN A 41 9.60 -4.48 16.82
CA GLN A 41 8.71 -5.50 17.39
C GLN A 41 7.51 -4.89 18.11
N GLN A 42 7.72 -3.83 18.86
CA GLN A 42 6.65 -3.10 19.54
C GLN A 42 5.72 -2.42 18.54
N ILE A 43 6.28 -1.85 17.46
CA ILE A 43 5.50 -1.23 16.41
C ILE A 43 4.65 -2.26 15.68
N PHE A 44 5.21 -3.39 15.28
CA PHE A 44 4.43 -4.45 14.65
C PHE A 44 3.28 -4.94 15.54
N GLY A 45 3.52 -5.13 16.83
CA GLY A 45 2.48 -5.50 17.79
C GLY A 45 1.41 -4.41 17.95
N HIS A 46 1.82 -3.16 18.05
CA HIS A 46 0.91 -2.02 18.15
C HIS A 46 0.05 -1.87 16.90
N ILE A 47 0.67 -1.93 15.72
CA ILE A 47 -0.01 -1.90 14.43
C ILE A 47 -1.03 -3.03 14.31
N TYR A 48 -0.61 -4.26 14.62
CA TYR A 48 -1.51 -5.41 14.57
C TYR A 48 -2.73 -5.21 15.45
N ASN A 49 -2.54 -4.74 16.68
CA ASN A 49 -3.64 -4.47 17.62
C ASN A 49 -4.55 -3.33 17.14
N GLN A 50 -3.97 -2.27 16.58
CA GLN A 50 -4.73 -1.16 16.00
C GLN A 50 -5.56 -1.63 14.79
N LEU A 51 -4.96 -2.37 13.88
CA LEU A 51 -5.63 -2.90 12.70
C LEU A 51 -6.69 -3.95 13.07
N ALA A 52 -6.43 -4.81 14.06
CA ALA A 52 -7.38 -5.81 14.54
C ALA A 52 -8.67 -5.17 15.11
N SER A 53 -8.59 -3.92 15.58
CA SER A 53 -9.77 -3.15 16.02
C SER A 53 -10.56 -2.52 14.85
N THR A 54 -10.04 -2.61 13.63
CA THR A 54 -10.69 -2.08 12.42
C THR A 54 -11.37 -3.19 11.62
N SER A 55 -12.24 -2.80 10.69
CA SER A 55 -12.83 -3.75 9.73
C SER A 55 -11.92 -4.10 8.55
N ILE A 56 -10.64 -3.73 8.62
CA ILE A 56 -9.66 -4.01 7.56
C ILE A 56 -9.29 -5.50 7.61
N PRO A 57 -9.44 -6.25 6.52
CA PRO A 57 -9.09 -7.66 6.48
C PRO A 57 -7.56 -7.83 6.57
N LEU A 58 -7.07 -8.16 7.77
CA LEU A 58 -5.64 -8.34 8.03
C LEU A 58 -5.05 -9.55 7.31
N ASP A 59 -5.87 -10.57 7.07
CA ASP A 59 -5.44 -11.85 6.46
C ASP A 59 -4.84 -11.66 5.06
N SER A 60 -5.25 -10.60 4.36
CA SER A 60 -4.73 -10.27 3.04
C SER A 60 -3.50 -9.36 3.07
N LEU A 61 -3.21 -8.73 4.22
CA LEU A 61 -2.10 -7.80 4.35
C LEU A 61 -0.79 -8.51 4.72
N ARG A 62 0.28 -8.20 4.01
CA ARG A 62 1.63 -8.67 4.31
C ARG A 62 2.61 -7.51 4.28
N TYR A 63 3.68 -7.64 5.05
CA TYR A 63 4.80 -6.71 4.98
C TYR A 63 5.33 -6.60 3.55
N ASP A 64 5.47 -5.39 3.07
CA ASP A 64 5.98 -5.08 1.74
C ASP A 64 7.37 -4.47 1.77
N SER A 65 7.53 -3.37 2.50
CA SER A 65 8.78 -2.63 2.52
C SER A 65 8.91 -1.72 3.74
N TYR A 66 10.15 -1.34 4.01
CA TYR A 66 10.53 -0.30 4.95
C TYR A 66 11.36 0.77 4.23
N ASN A 67 11.01 2.02 4.44
CA ASN A 67 11.76 3.16 3.96
C ASN A 67 12.45 3.86 5.13
N GLY A 68 13.78 3.69 5.25
CA GLY A 68 14.56 4.27 6.33
C GLY A 68 14.69 5.79 6.30
N LYS A 69 14.42 6.45 5.17
CA LYS A 69 14.45 7.92 5.09
C LYS A 69 13.20 8.57 5.68
N SER A 70 12.04 7.97 5.43
CA SER A 70 10.75 8.44 5.94
C SER A 70 10.31 7.67 7.18
N GLU A 71 11.11 6.70 7.67
CA GLU A 71 10.76 5.81 8.78
C GLU A 71 9.36 5.21 8.61
N SER A 72 9.05 4.80 7.39
CA SER A 72 7.73 4.28 7.07
C SER A 72 7.77 2.79 6.74
N ILE A 73 6.77 2.07 7.24
CA ILE A 73 6.52 0.67 6.94
C ILE A 73 5.29 0.60 6.03
N THR A 74 5.40 -0.17 4.97
CA THR A 74 4.27 -0.43 4.07
C THR A 74 3.86 -1.89 4.18
N TYR A 75 2.58 -2.11 4.43
CA TYR A 75 1.90 -3.38 4.24
C TYR A 75 1.08 -3.30 2.96
N ARG A 76 0.96 -4.42 2.28
CA ARG A 76 0.25 -4.50 1.00
C ARG A 76 -0.69 -5.67 0.99
N SER A 77 -1.83 -5.50 0.35
CA SER A 77 -2.78 -6.58 0.11
C SER A 77 -2.25 -7.53 -0.96
N PHE A 78 -2.53 -8.81 -0.76
CA PHE A 78 -2.17 -9.89 -1.67
C PHE A 78 -3.41 -10.59 -2.15
N VAL A 79 -3.44 -10.90 -3.44
CA VAL A 79 -4.47 -11.73 -4.07
C VAL A 79 -3.78 -12.87 -4.80
N GLU A 80 -4.19 -14.10 -4.52
CA GLU A 80 -3.60 -15.32 -5.10
C GLU A 80 -2.07 -15.40 -4.93
N GLY A 81 -1.55 -14.84 -3.84
CA GLY A 81 -0.11 -14.86 -3.54
C GLY A 81 0.69 -13.72 -4.18
N PHE A 82 0.06 -12.85 -4.96
CA PHE A 82 0.71 -11.70 -5.60
C PHE A 82 0.29 -10.37 -4.95
N PRO A 83 1.24 -9.46 -4.71
CA PRO A 83 0.94 -8.14 -4.16
C PRO A 83 0.12 -7.30 -5.14
N ILE A 84 -0.72 -6.43 -4.61
CA ILE A 84 -1.47 -5.47 -5.39
C ILE A 84 -0.70 -4.17 -5.47
N PHE A 85 -0.62 -3.60 -6.66
CA PHE A 85 -0.05 -2.29 -6.92
C PHE A 85 -1.08 -1.35 -7.54
N ASN A 86 -1.12 -0.14 -7.01
CA ASN A 86 -1.99 0.92 -7.48
C ASN A 86 -1.34 2.27 -7.18
N ASP A 87 -1.42 3.20 -8.12
CA ASP A 87 -0.82 4.53 -8.00
C ASP A 87 -1.50 5.39 -6.92
N ASP A 88 -2.77 5.13 -6.65
CA ASP A 88 -3.55 5.81 -5.60
C ASP A 88 -3.38 5.17 -4.20
N GLY A 89 -2.54 4.14 -4.07
CA GLY A 89 -2.27 3.46 -2.80
C GLY A 89 -3.33 2.45 -2.38
N TYR A 90 -4.30 2.10 -3.22
CA TYR A 90 -5.29 1.08 -2.89
C TYR A 90 -4.65 -0.26 -2.54
N GLY A 91 -5.20 -0.92 -1.52
CA GLY A 91 -4.68 -2.17 -1.01
C GLY A 91 -3.39 -2.03 -0.20
N THR A 92 -3.05 -0.82 0.27
CA THR A 92 -1.91 -0.59 1.14
C THR A 92 -2.32 -0.03 2.50
N VAL A 93 -1.53 -0.37 3.51
CA VAL A 93 -1.48 0.31 4.80
C VAL A 93 -0.06 0.82 4.97
N GLN A 94 0.09 2.12 5.08
CA GLN A 94 1.37 2.75 5.32
C GLN A 94 1.38 3.36 6.72
N ILE A 95 2.45 3.12 7.45
CA ILE A 95 2.65 3.62 8.80
C ILE A 95 3.96 4.35 8.83
N GLN A 96 3.90 5.57 9.30
CA GLN A 96 5.05 6.44 9.43
C GLN A 96 5.15 6.93 10.87
N ASN A 97 6.32 6.76 11.45
CA ASN A 97 6.69 7.39 12.71
C ASN A 97 7.55 8.61 12.40
N ASN A 98 7.09 9.78 12.76
CA ASN A 98 7.83 11.00 12.56
C ASN A 98 8.58 11.43 13.82
N HIS A 99 9.75 12.02 13.61
CA HIS A 99 10.56 12.61 14.69
C HIS A 99 9.85 13.73 15.46
N ASP A 100 8.70 14.21 14.95
CA ASP A 100 7.84 15.17 15.64
C ASP A 100 6.99 14.56 16.76
N GLY A 101 7.06 13.23 16.93
CA GLY A 101 6.29 12.48 17.92
C GLY A 101 4.90 12.09 17.47
N ALA A 102 4.59 12.23 16.17
CA ALA A 102 3.34 11.79 15.59
C ALA A 102 3.50 10.46 14.86
N GLU A 103 2.61 9.52 15.14
CA GLU A 103 2.40 8.32 14.33
C GLU A 103 1.35 8.63 13.27
N ARG A 104 1.66 8.36 12.01
CA ARG A 104 0.74 8.55 10.88
C ARG A 104 0.44 7.23 10.22
N TYR A 105 -0.84 6.98 10.02
CA TYR A 105 -1.36 5.78 9.40
C TYR A 105 -2.17 6.18 8.16
N HIS A 106 -1.83 5.61 7.03
CA HIS A 106 -2.62 5.73 5.82
C HIS A 106 -3.22 4.39 5.48
N PHE A 107 -4.54 4.32 5.29
CA PHE A 107 -5.28 3.11 4.98
C PHE A 107 -6.05 3.29 3.68
N SER A 108 -6.02 2.26 2.84
CA SER A 108 -7.05 2.07 1.82
C SER A 108 -8.23 1.36 2.46
N THR A 109 -9.41 1.94 2.36
CA THR A 109 -10.65 1.36 2.94
C THR A 109 -11.33 0.35 2.01
N TYR A 110 -10.81 0.14 0.80
CA TYR A 110 -11.36 -0.85 -0.11
C TYR A 110 -10.97 -2.26 0.33
N SER A 111 -11.98 -3.08 0.58
CA SER A 111 -11.81 -4.52 0.73
C SER A 111 -12.06 -5.20 -0.62
N LEU A 112 -11.18 -6.09 -1.02
CA LEU A 112 -11.40 -6.92 -2.20
C LEU A 112 -12.26 -8.12 -1.84
N GLN A 113 -13.28 -8.36 -2.64
CA GLN A 113 -14.03 -9.61 -2.60
C GLN A 113 -13.23 -10.71 -3.32
N VAL A 114 -13.74 -11.94 -3.24
CA VAL A 114 -13.13 -13.08 -3.93
C VAL A 114 -13.00 -12.75 -5.43
N PRO A 115 -11.80 -12.84 -6.01
CA PRO A 115 -11.60 -12.54 -7.41
C PRO A 115 -12.31 -13.54 -8.31
N VAL A 116 -12.98 -13.02 -9.33
CA VAL A 116 -13.65 -13.83 -10.34
C VAL A 116 -12.83 -13.73 -11.64
N PRO A 117 -12.46 -14.85 -12.27
CA PRO A 117 -11.77 -14.82 -13.55
C PRO A 117 -12.62 -14.10 -14.62
N VAL A 118 -12.06 -13.08 -15.25
CA VAL A 118 -12.76 -12.30 -16.30
C VAL A 118 -12.80 -13.04 -17.63
N SER A 119 -11.86 -13.96 -17.86
CA SER A 119 -11.82 -14.76 -19.08
C SER A 119 -11.11 -16.09 -18.85
N ASN A 120 -11.44 -17.09 -19.67
CA ASN A 120 -10.71 -18.37 -19.69
C ASN A 120 -9.32 -18.26 -20.35
N LYS A 121 -8.93 -17.08 -20.82
CA LYS A 121 -7.60 -16.86 -21.39
C LYS A 121 -6.59 -16.68 -20.27
N LYS A 122 -5.58 -17.53 -20.25
CA LYS A 122 -4.43 -17.35 -19.35
C LYS A 122 -3.68 -16.08 -19.76
N ASN A 123 -3.51 -15.16 -18.82
CA ASN A 123 -2.58 -14.05 -19.00
C ASN A 123 -1.16 -14.62 -18.94
N VAL A 124 -0.47 -14.60 -20.07
CA VAL A 124 0.91 -15.07 -20.16
C VAL A 124 1.82 -13.86 -20.00
N LEU A 125 2.52 -13.82 -18.88
CA LEU A 125 3.59 -12.83 -18.69
C LEU A 125 4.79 -13.18 -19.56
N PRO A 126 5.51 -12.18 -20.10
CA PRO A 126 6.78 -12.45 -20.79
C PRO A 126 7.76 -13.12 -19.81
N SER A 127 8.72 -13.86 -20.35
CA SER A 127 9.75 -14.47 -19.50
C SER A 127 10.59 -13.39 -18.81
N SER A 128 11.14 -13.70 -17.63
CA SER A 128 12.04 -12.79 -16.92
C SER A 128 13.23 -12.34 -17.78
N ALA A 129 13.71 -13.21 -18.68
CA ALA A 129 14.78 -12.87 -19.61
C ALA A 129 14.38 -11.73 -20.58
N VAL A 130 13.14 -11.71 -21.05
CA VAL A 130 12.62 -10.62 -21.90
C VAL A 130 12.61 -9.31 -21.12
N VAL A 131 12.14 -9.35 -19.87
CA VAL A 131 12.12 -8.17 -18.99
C VAL A 131 13.54 -7.64 -18.75
N PHE A 132 14.48 -8.52 -18.41
CA PHE A 132 15.88 -8.14 -18.20
C PHE A 132 16.51 -7.52 -19.44
N ASN A 133 16.28 -8.11 -20.61
CA ASN A 133 16.81 -7.58 -21.88
C ASN A 133 16.19 -6.20 -22.18
N GLY A 134 14.90 -5.99 -21.90
CA GLY A 134 14.26 -4.69 -22.01
C GLY A 134 14.90 -3.63 -21.11
N LEU A 135 15.14 -3.95 -19.84
CA LEU A 135 15.81 -3.05 -18.89
C LEU A 135 17.26 -2.73 -19.31
N ARG A 136 17.95 -3.72 -19.85
CA ARG A 136 19.32 -3.54 -20.36
C ARG A 136 19.36 -2.60 -21.56
N SER A 137 18.40 -2.73 -22.49
CA SER A 137 18.34 -1.90 -23.69
C SER A 137 18.12 -0.41 -23.39
N VAL A 138 17.41 -0.09 -22.31
CA VAL A 138 17.18 1.30 -21.86
C VAL A 138 18.17 1.77 -20.79
N ASN A 139 19.23 1.00 -20.54
CA ASN A 139 20.30 1.30 -19.57
C ASN A 139 19.83 1.53 -18.11
N LYS A 140 18.67 1.00 -17.75
CA LYS A 140 18.10 1.12 -16.40
C LYS A 140 18.56 0.03 -15.42
N LEU A 141 19.18 -1.03 -15.92
CA LEU A 141 19.49 -2.23 -15.13
C LEU A 141 20.35 -1.96 -13.89
N LYS A 142 21.26 -0.98 -13.96
CA LYS A 142 22.17 -0.65 -12.86
C LYS A 142 21.47 -0.06 -11.62
N GLU A 143 20.28 0.52 -11.80
CA GLU A 143 19.51 1.17 -10.73
C GLU A 143 18.36 0.28 -10.23
N VAL A 144 18.19 -0.89 -10.82
CA VAL A 144 17.17 -1.86 -10.42
C VAL A 144 17.65 -2.66 -9.22
N THR A 145 16.92 -2.60 -8.14
CA THR A 145 17.21 -3.32 -6.89
C THR A 145 16.28 -4.52 -6.65
N GLY A 146 15.20 -4.64 -7.42
CA GLY A 146 14.28 -5.77 -7.32
C GLY A 146 13.36 -5.87 -8.52
N ILE A 147 12.91 -7.10 -8.80
CA ILE A 147 11.87 -7.40 -9.79
C ILE A 147 10.93 -8.40 -9.17
N ARG A 148 9.64 -8.15 -9.27
CA ARG A 148 8.62 -9.09 -8.80
C ARG A 148 7.37 -9.05 -9.67
N ILE A 149 6.58 -10.11 -9.62
CA ILE A 149 5.25 -10.13 -10.22
C ILE A 149 4.26 -9.62 -9.18
N GLY A 150 3.33 -8.79 -9.63
CA GLY A 150 2.23 -8.28 -8.83
C GLY A 150 0.99 -8.08 -9.67
N ASN A 151 -0.09 -7.71 -9.03
CA ASN A 151 -1.35 -7.41 -9.69
C ASN A 151 -1.49 -5.89 -9.86
N GLN A 152 -1.55 -5.42 -11.10
CA GLN A 152 -1.92 -4.04 -11.38
C GLN A 152 -3.41 -3.87 -11.17
N TRP A 153 -3.77 -2.92 -10.32
CA TRP A 153 -5.15 -2.55 -10.05
C TRP A 153 -5.63 -1.52 -11.08
N LYS A 154 -6.72 -1.83 -11.77
CA LYS A 154 -7.43 -0.89 -12.64
C LYS A 154 -8.89 -0.81 -12.21
N THR A 155 -9.35 0.37 -11.88
CA THR A 155 -10.74 0.62 -11.50
C THR A 155 -11.55 0.94 -12.74
N ASP A 156 -12.68 0.27 -12.91
CA ASP A 156 -13.74 0.70 -13.80
C ASP A 156 -14.77 1.49 -12.98
N GLN A 157 -14.74 2.80 -13.10
CA GLN A 157 -15.62 3.70 -12.35
C GLN A 157 -17.11 3.48 -12.67
N ASN A 158 -17.43 3.06 -13.90
CA ASN A 158 -18.81 2.85 -14.32
C ASN A 158 -19.38 1.53 -13.79
N ALA A 159 -18.55 0.48 -13.76
CA ALA A 159 -18.98 -0.85 -13.33
C ALA A 159 -18.82 -1.10 -11.82
N LYS A 160 -18.20 -0.19 -11.07
CA LYS A 160 -17.82 -0.39 -9.65
C LYS A 160 -17.02 -1.66 -9.44
N THR A 161 -16.25 -2.05 -10.45
CA THR A 161 -15.41 -3.24 -10.44
C THR A 161 -13.95 -2.87 -10.54
N VAL A 162 -13.12 -3.79 -10.08
CA VAL A 162 -11.67 -3.68 -10.17
C VAL A 162 -11.15 -4.84 -10.98
N THR A 163 -10.33 -4.55 -11.95
CA THR A 163 -9.59 -5.57 -12.70
C THR A 163 -8.17 -5.66 -12.16
N LEU A 164 -7.77 -6.86 -11.77
CA LEU A 164 -6.39 -7.17 -11.38
C LEU A 164 -5.70 -7.85 -12.56
N THR A 165 -4.62 -7.26 -13.03
CA THR A 165 -3.83 -7.80 -14.14
C THR A 165 -2.42 -8.10 -13.66
N PRO A 166 -1.97 -9.37 -13.73
CA PRO A 166 -0.59 -9.72 -13.41
C PRO A 166 0.38 -8.95 -14.31
N THR A 167 1.39 -8.35 -13.71
CA THR A 167 2.44 -7.62 -14.43
C THR A 167 3.76 -7.67 -13.64
N TYR A 168 4.85 -7.32 -14.31
CA TYR A 168 6.13 -7.15 -13.64
C TYR A 168 6.22 -5.76 -13.03
N TYR A 169 6.69 -5.73 -11.78
CA TYR A 169 7.06 -4.50 -11.08
C TYR A 169 8.57 -4.49 -10.83
N ILE A 170 9.16 -3.36 -11.09
CA ILE A 170 10.60 -3.14 -10.99
C ILE A 170 10.84 -2.17 -9.85
N HIS A 171 11.65 -2.55 -8.90
CA HIS A 171 12.07 -1.65 -7.84
C HIS A 171 13.24 -0.79 -8.35
N TYR A 172 12.93 0.47 -8.61
CA TYR A 172 13.83 1.43 -9.20
C TYR A 172 13.85 2.71 -8.36
N ARG A 173 15.04 3.17 -7.95
CA ARG A 173 15.20 4.41 -7.16
C ARG A 173 14.28 4.54 -5.94
N ASN A 174 14.01 3.45 -5.22
CA ASN A 174 13.12 3.37 -4.04
C ASN A 174 11.61 3.37 -4.33
N SER A 175 11.18 3.19 -5.56
CA SER A 175 9.76 2.99 -5.94
C SER A 175 9.58 1.72 -6.75
N TRP A 176 8.35 1.19 -6.74
CA TRP A 176 7.95 0.10 -7.63
C TRP A 176 7.25 0.70 -8.84
N GLU A 177 7.77 0.40 -10.03
CA GLU A 177 7.25 0.86 -11.33
C GLU A 177 6.92 -0.35 -12.20
N ASN A 178 5.90 -0.23 -13.10
CA ASN A 178 5.54 -1.25 -14.09
C ASN A 178 5.96 -0.84 -15.51
#